data_55c4546c85565ceee38ae75235b52fd8
#
_entry.id   55c4546c85565ceee38ae75235b52fd8
#
_cell.length_a   1.000
_cell.length_b   1.000
_cell.length_c   1.000
_cell.angle_alpha   90.00
_cell.angle_beta   90.00
_cell.angle_gamma   90.00
#
_symmetry.space_group_name_H-M   'P 1'
#
loop_
_entity.id
_entity.type
_entity.pdbx_description
1 polymer ?
#
loop_
_entity_poly.entity_id
_entity_poly.type
_entity_poly.pdbx_seq_one_letter_code
_entity_poly.pdbx_strand_id
1 'polypeptide(L)'
;MTEKGLLIVLSGPSGVGKGTVRQAIFSRGEREFIDSISATTRKAREGEVDGKDYFFKEREEFERMIADNELLEYTEYVGNYYGTPIDYVRRTLDTGKDIFLEIEVQGAMQVKERMPEGIFIFLTPPDMTELESRIVNRGTDESPIIKQRMEKAIEELSLMRYYDYAVENDTVENAVQKVLGIIQSEHLKVSRILDTICADERE
;
A
#
# COMPACT_ATOMS: atom_id res chain seq x y z
N MET A 1 -25.20 11.62 -2.02
CA MET A 1 -23.98 10.99 -2.59
C MET A 1 -23.28 10.23 -1.49
N THR A 2 -22.82 9.02 -1.72
CA THR A 2 -22.00 8.27 -0.73
C THR A 2 -20.65 8.97 -0.54
N GLU A 3 -20.21 9.10 0.70
CA GLU A 3 -18.87 9.61 1.01
C GLU A 3 -17.80 8.81 0.26
N LYS A 4 -16.84 9.49 -0.36
CA LYS A 4 -15.75 8.84 -1.10
C LYS A 4 -14.87 8.03 -0.15
N GLY A 5 -14.47 6.81 -0.52
CA GLY A 5 -13.56 5.99 0.27
C GLY A 5 -12.18 6.60 0.44
N LEU A 6 -11.35 6.02 1.32
CA LEU A 6 -9.97 6.42 1.57
C LEU A 6 -9.00 5.52 0.79
N LEU A 7 -7.99 6.13 0.15
CA LEU A 7 -6.81 5.41 -0.32
C LEU A 7 -5.81 5.31 0.84
N ILE A 8 -5.58 4.10 1.34
CA ILE A 8 -4.65 3.83 2.44
C ILE A 8 -3.40 3.17 1.86
N VAL A 9 -2.27 3.84 1.96
CA VAL A 9 -0.97 3.36 1.48
C VAL A 9 -0.12 2.94 2.67
N LEU A 10 0.05 1.64 2.85
CA LEU A 10 0.92 1.07 3.87
C LEU A 10 2.27 0.72 3.26
N SER A 11 3.32 1.33 3.75
CA SER A 11 4.67 1.10 3.27
C SER A 11 5.67 1.04 4.43
N GLY A 12 6.94 0.84 4.11
CA GLY A 12 8.03 0.73 5.08
C GLY A 12 9.11 -0.23 4.59
N PRO A 13 10.24 -0.34 5.29
CA PRO A 13 11.40 -1.09 4.82
C PRO A 13 11.11 -2.59 4.67
N SER A 14 11.95 -3.23 3.86
CA SER A 14 11.92 -4.69 3.72
C SER A 14 12.13 -5.35 5.08
N GLY A 15 11.31 -6.36 5.41
CA GLY A 15 11.42 -7.06 6.70
C GLY A 15 10.61 -6.44 7.85
N VAL A 16 10.03 -5.24 7.70
CA VAL A 16 9.29 -4.55 8.78
C VAL A 16 7.96 -5.23 9.15
N GLY A 17 7.42 -6.12 8.30
CA GLY A 17 6.19 -6.88 8.60
C GLY A 17 4.92 -6.31 8.00
N LYS A 18 4.99 -5.53 6.89
CA LYS A 18 3.82 -4.96 6.19
C LYS A 18 2.72 -5.98 5.94
N GLY A 19 3.04 -7.09 5.27
CA GLY A 19 2.08 -8.14 4.92
C GLY A 19 1.41 -8.78 6.13
N THR A 20 2.14 -8.95 7.23
CA THR A 20 1.58 -9.50 8.47
C THR A 20 0.58 -8.54 9.10
N VAL A 21 0.90 -7.24 9.15
CA VAL A 21 0.00 -6.20 9.67
C VAL A 21 -1.23 -6.08 8.79
N ARG A 22 -1.06 -6.02 7.44
CA ARG A 22 -2.18 -5.99 6.50
C ARG A 22 -3.10 -7.19 6.68
N GLN A 23 -2.55 -8.41 6.69
CA GLN A 23 -3.34 -9.63 6.86
C GLN A 23 -4.12 -9.60 8.19
N ALA A 24 -3.51 -9.13 9.27
CA ALA A 24 -4.17 -9.01 10.57
C ALA A 24 -5.30 -7.96 10.55
N ILE A 25 -5.15 -6.83 9.85
CA ILE A 25 -6.21 -5.83 9.65
C ILE A 25 -7.40 -6.46 8.93
N PHE A 26 -7.15 -7.14 7.80
CA PHE A 26 -8.21 -7.76 7.01
C PHE A 26 -8.93 -8.89 7.75
N SER A 27 -8.21 -9.68 8.55
CA SER A 27 -8.80 -10.80 9.30
C SER A 27 -9.72 -10.38 10.45
N ARG A 28 -9.62 -9.14 10.94
CA ARG A 28 -10.52 -8.63 11.98
C ARG A 28 -11.95 -8.41 11.49
N GLY A 29 -12.12 -8.09 10.21
CA GLY A 29 -13.44 -7.87 9.63
C GLY A 29 -14.20 -6.68 10.22
N GLU A 30 -13.53 -5.80 10.98
CA GLU A 30 -14.16 -4.63 11.61
C GLU A 30 -14.59 -3.56 10.60
N ARG A 31 -13.95 -3.57 9.42
CA ARG A 31 -14.27 -2.73 8.25
C ARG A 31 -14.09 -3.51 6.97
N GLU A 32 -14.91 -3.20 5.97
CA GLU A 32 -14.76 -3.75 4.62
C GLU A 32 -13.70 -2.96 3.85
N PHE A 33 -12.43 -3.38 3.97
CA PHE A 33 -11.35 -2.87 3.12
C PHE A 33 -11.31 -3.65 1.81
N ILE A 34 -11.07 -2.94 0.71
CA ILE A 34 -10.75 -3.54 -0.58
C ILE A 34 -9.22 -3.63 -0.69
N ASP A 35 -8.70 -4.83 -0.91
CA ASP A 35 -7.29 -5.00 -1.24
C ASP A 35 -7.05 -4.52 -2.67
N SER A 36 -6.00 -3.74 -2.88
CA SER A 36 -5.69 -3.25 -4.22
C SER A 36 -5.21 -4.40 -5.09
N ILE A 37 -5.85 -4.57 -6.25
CA ILE A 37 -5.45 -5.57 -7.25
C ILE A 37 -4.47 -4.91 -8.22
N SER A 38 -3.24 -5.42 -8.26
CA SER A 38 -2.19 -4.95 -9.16
C SER A 38 -2.34 -5.55 -10.56
N ALA A 39 -1.90 -4.83 -11.58
CA ALA A 39 -1.63 -5.38 -12.91
C ALA A 39 -0.23 -6.00 -12.95
N THR A 40 -0.03 -7.04 -13.75
CA THR A 40 1.27 -7.67 -13.95
C THR A 40 1.43 -8.27 -15.34
N THR A 41 2.66 -8.28 -15.85
CA THR A 41 3.01 -8.99 -17.09
C THR A 41 3.46 -10.44 -16.85
N ARG A 42 3.53 -10.85 -15.58
CA ARG A 42 3.78 -12.24 -15.23
C ARG A 42 2.58 -13.10 -15.62
N LYS A 43 2.83 -14.26 -16.22
CA LYS A 43 1.78 -15.23 -16.50
C LYS A 43 1.11 -15.71 -15.21
N ALA A 44 -0.20 -15.91 -15.26
CA ALA A 44 -0.95 -16.49 -14.15
C ALA A 44 -0.37 -17.86 -13.76
N ARG A 45 -0.29 -18.11 -12.45
CA ARG A 45 0.01 -19.45 -11.90
C ARG A 45 -1.27 -20.27 -11.82
N GLU A 46 -1.10 -21.57 -11.63
CA GLU A 46 -2.24 -22.45 -11.39
C GLU A 46 -3.06 -21.99 -10.19
N GLY A 47 -4.35 -21.81 -10.40
CA GLY A 47 -5.29 -21.31 -9.38
C GLY A 47 -5.44 -19.80 -9.28
N GLU A 48 -4.59 -19.00 -9.90
CA GLU A 48 -4.74 -17.53 -9.95
C GLU A 48 -5.81 -17.12 -10.97
N VAL A 49 -6.63 -16.14 -10.61
CA VAL A 49 -7.78 -15.66 -11.39
C VAL A 49 -7.58 -14.20 -11.77
N ASP A 50 -7.74 -13.89 -13.07
CA ASP A 50 -7.69 -12.53 -13.59
C ASP A 50 -8.77 -11.65 -12.95
N GLY A 51 -8.38 -10.42 -12.58
CA GLY A 51 -9.26 -9.46 -11.90
C GLY A 51 -9.54 -9.78 -10.41
N LYS A 52 -8.90 -10.83 -9.88
CA LYS A 52 -8.99 -11.19 -8.46
C LYS A 52 -7.62 -11.21 -7.79
N ASP A 53 -6.68 -11.98 -8.34
CA ASP A 53 -5.32 -12.06 -7.80
C ASP A 53 -4.44 -10.99 -8.42
N TYR A 54 -4.54 -10.81 -9.73
CA TYR A 54 -3.93 -9.76 -10.53
C TYR A 54 -4.81 -9.44 -11.74
N PHE A 55 -4.58 -8.26 -12.35
CA PHE A 55 -4.94 -8.00 -13.75
C PHE A 55 -3.76 -8.45 -14.61
N PHE A 56 -3.86 -9.64 -15.22
CA PHE A 56 -2.81 -10.18 -16.07
C PHE A 56 -2.82 -9.47 -17.42
N LYS A 57 -1.67 -8.90 -17.80
CA LYS A 57 -1.50 -8.06 -18.99
C LYS A 57 -0.35 -8.57 -19.86
N GLU A 58 -0.48 -8.43 -21.18
CA GLU A 58 0.66 -8.59 -22.06
C GLU A 58 1.64 -7.42 -21.85
N ARG A 59 2.93 -7.63 -22.16
CA ARG A 59 3.98 -6.63 -21.92
C ARG A 59 3.71 -5.34 -22.66
N GLU A 60 3.31 -5.44 -23.93
CA GLU A 60 2.99 -4.29 -24.78
C GLU A 60 1.77 -3.50 -24.26
N GLU A 61 0.80 -4.17 -23.65
CA GLU A 61 -0.34 -3.52 -23.02
C GLU A 61 0.11 -2.76 -21.78
N PHE A 62 0.93 -3.37 -20.93
CA PHE A 62 1.44 -2.72 -19.72
C PHE A 62 2.32 -1.50 -20.06
N GLU A 63 3.17 -1.60 -21.08
CA GLU A 63 4.01 -0.49 -21.54
C GLU A 63 3.17 0.69 -22.06
N ARG A 64 2.03 0.41 -22.72
CA ARG A 64 1.05 1.46 -23.07
C ARG A 64 0.43 2.10 -21.82
N MET A 65 0.04 1.30 -20.82
CA MET A 65 -0.47 1.83 -19.55
C MET A 65 0.53 2.78 -18.86
N ILE A 66 1.83 2.47 -18.94
CA ILE A 66 2.89 3.37 -18.44
C ILE A 66 2.90 4.67 -19.26
N ALA A 67 2.93 4.58 -20.60
CA ALA A 67 3.00 5.73 -21.48
C ALA A 67 1.77 6.67 -21.35
N ASP A 68 0.59 6.09 -21.13
CA ASP A 68 -0.68 6.80 -21.00
C ASP A 68 -0.97 7.25 -19.56
N ASN A 69 -0.01 7.04 -18.61
CA ASN A 69 -0.15 7.38 -17.19
C ASN A 69 -1.37 6.74 -16.50
N GLU A 70 -1.71 5.51 -16.85
CA GLU A 70 -2.84 4.77 -16.30
C GLU A 70 -2.52 4.03 -14.98
N LEU A 71 -1.27 4.11 -14.50
CA LEU A 71 -0.82 3.46 -13.26
C LEU A 71 -0.51 4.48 -12.17
N LEU A 72 -0.90 4.19 -10.93
CA LEU A 72 -0.51 4.98 -9.75
C LEU A 72 0.97 4.83 -9.44
N GLU A 73 1.45 3.60 -9.53
CA GLU A 73 2.85 3.22 -9.39
C GLU A 73 3.14 2.00 -10.26
N TYR A 74 4.39 1.79 -10.59
CA TYR A 74 4.85 0.55 -11.22
C TYR A 74 6.31 0.28 -10.91
N THR A 75 6.68 -1.00 -11.01
CA THR A 75 8.05 -1.49 -10.88
C THR A 75 8.29 -2.66 -11.82
N GLU A 76 9.55 -2.89 -12.19
CA GLU A 76 9.96 -4.12 -12.84
C GLU A 76 10.69 -5.02 -11.83
N TYR A 77 10.24 -6.27 -11.72
CA TYR A 77 10.84 -7.26 -10.85
C TYR A 77 10.99 -8.60 -11.58
N VAL A 78 12.20 -9.11 -11.65
CA VAL A 78 12.55 -10.38 -12.33
C VAL A 78 11.96 -10.43 -13.76
N GLY A 79 12.14 -9.34 -14.53
CA GLY A 79 11.70 -9.24 -15.93
C GLY A 79 10.19 -9.10 -16.14
N ASN A 80 9.41 -8.94 -15.10
CA ASN A 80 7.97 -8.67 -15.17
C ASN A 80 7.64 -7.31 -14.56
N TYR A 81 6.68 -6.62 -15.16
CA TYR A 81 6.10 -5.43 -14.59
C TYR A 81 5.02 -5.76 -13.56
N TYR A 82 4.92 -4.89 -12.56
CA TYR A 82 3.85 -4.87 -11.56
C TYR A 82 3.45 -3.41 -11.35
N GLY A 83 2.17 -3.12 -11.19
CA GLY A 83 1.73 -1.76 -10.94
C GLY A 83 0.25 -1.68 -10.60
N THR A 84 -0.18 -0.56 -10.07
CA THR A 84 -1.54 -0.35 -9.59
C THR A 84 -2.33 0.51 -10.57
N PRO A 85 -3.40 -0.03 -11.23
CA PRO A 85 -4.22 0.74 -12.16
C PRO A 85 -4.98 1.87 -11.46
N ILE A 86 -4.80 3.12 -11.93
CA ILE A 86 -5.40 4.32 -11.32
C ILE A 86 -6.93 4.30 -11.40
N ASP A 87 -7.48 3.85 -12.51
CA ASP A 87 -8.92 3.78 -12.72
C ASP A 87 -9.62 2.78 -11.81
N TYR A 88 -8.97 1.64 -11.52
CA TYR A 88 -9.49 0.68 -10.55
C TYR A 88 -9.59 1.31 -9.15
N VAL A 89 -8.54 2.01 -8.73
CA VAL A 89 -8.51 2.68 -7.42
C VAL A 89 -9.58 3.76 -7.36
N ARG A 90 -9.65 4.66 -8.35
CA ARG A 90 -10.64 5.75 -8.39
C ARG A 90 -12.07 5.23 -8.34
N ARG A 91 -12.42 4.25 -9.18
CA ARG A 91 -13.76 3.64 -9.18
C ARG A 91 -14.10 3.01 -7.82
N THR A 92 -13.15 2.34 -7.18
CA THR A 92 -13.39 1.75 -5.85
C THR A 92 -13.68 2.84 -4.81
N LEU A 93 -12.87 3.90 -4.79
CA LEU A 93 -13.08 5.04 -3.89
C LEU A 93 -14.43 5.73 -4.11
N ASP A 94 -14.86 5.88 -5.36
CA ASP A 94 -16.14 6.51 -5.72
C ASP A 94 -17.37 5.69 -5.27
N THR A 95 -17.18 4.39 -4.96
CA THR A 95 -18.23 3.57 -4.31
C THR A 95 -18.33 3.76 -2.80
N GLY A 96 -17.50 4.61 -2.19
CA GLY A 96 -17.42 4.81 -0.75
C GLY A 96 -16.58 3.77 0.00
N LYS A 97 -15.93 2.86 -0.72
CA LYS A 97 -15.10 1.80 -0.11
C LYS A 97 -13.66 2.25 0.05
N ASP A 98 -13.08 1.96 1.22
CA ASP A 98 -11.66 2.18 1.47
C ASP A 98 -10.83 1.14 0.71
N ILE A 99 -9.79 1.59 0.02
CA ILE A 99 -8.85 0.72 -0.68
C ILE A 99 -7.48 0.72 0.04
N PHE A 100 -6.96 -0.48 0.26
CA PHE A 100 -5.70 -0.69 0.97
C PHE A 100 -4.61 -1.10 -0.02
N LEU A 101 -3.54 -0.33 -0.05
CA LEU A 101 -2.40 -0.53 -0.94
C LEU A 101 -1.15 -0.81 -0.12
N GLU A 102 -0.69 -2.07 -0.13
CA GLU A 102 0.59 -2.48 0.47
C GLU A 102 1.66 -2.49 -0.61
N ILE A 103 2.60 -1.53 -0.54
CA ILE A 103 3.66 -1.36 -1.54
C ILE A 103 5.01 -1.03 -0.93
N GLU A 104 6.06 -1.12 -1.73
CA GLU A 104 7.40 -0.66 -1.36
C GLU A 104 7.47 0.87 -1.33
N VAL A 105 8.47 1.40 -0.61
CA VAL A 105 8.63 2.84 -0.38
C VAL A 105 8.72 3.62 -1.69
N GLN A 106 9.42 3.11 -2.70
CA GLN A 106 9.55 3.78 -4.00
C GLN A 106 8.20 3.86 -4.74
N GLY A 107 7.39 2.82 -4.67
CA GLY A 107 6.03 2.83 -5.21
C GLY A 107 5.14 3.85 -4.49
N ALA A 108 5.24 3.91 -3.15
CA ALA A 108 4.47 4.87 -2.36
C ALA A 108 4.79 6.34 -2.74
N MET A 109 6.03 6.64 -3.09
CA MET A 109 6.39 7.98 -3.58
C MET A 109 5.72 8.30 -4.92
N GLN A 110 5.66 7.34 -5.85
CA GLN A 110 4.93 7.51 -7.12
C GLN A 110 3.42 7.73 -6.88
N VAL A 111 2.83 6.96 -5.95
CA VAL A 111 1.42 7.16 -5.57
C VAL A 111 1.20 8.56 -5.00
N LYS A 112 2.11 9.04 -4.13
CA LYS A 112 1.98 10.37 -3.50
C LYS A 112 2.03 11.52 -4.51
N GLU A 113 2.79 11.37 -5.58
CA GLU A 113 2.83 12.35 -6.67
C GLU A 113 1.51 12.39 -7.47
N ARG A 114 0.84 11.24 -7.64
CA ARG A 114 -0.36 11.10 -8.50
C ARG A 114 -1.68 11.22 -7.76
N MET A 115 -1.70 10.84 -6.47
CA MET A 115 -2.84 10.92 -5.57
C MET A 115 -2.37 11.40 -4.18
N PRO A 116 -1.97 12.67 -4.03
CA PRO A 116 -1.45 13.21 -2.78
C PRO A 116 -2.47 13.24 -1.63
N GLU A 117 -3.76 13.13 -1.95
CA GLU A 117 -4.86 13.01 -0.98
C GLU A 117 -4.93 11.63 -0.29
N GLY A 118 -4.16 10.66 -0.73
CA GLY A 118 -4.03 9.36 -0.06
C GLY A 118 -3.45 9.49 1.34
N ILE A 119 -3.71 8.51 2.18
CA ILE A 119 -3.19 8.43 3.56
C ILE A 119 -1.95 7.54 3.56
N PHE A 120 -0.80 8.13 3.75
CA PHE A 120 0.49 7.44 3.68
C PHE A 120 0.97 7.07 5.07
N ILE A 121 0.98 5.77 5.37
CA ILE A 121 1.40 5.21 6.65
C ILE A 121 2.71 4.45 6.46
N PHE A 122 3.75 4.88 7.18
CA PHE A 122 5.05 4.24 7.19
C PHE A 122 5.17 3.32 8.40
N LEU A 123 5.34 2.01 8.18
CA LEU A 123 5.70 1.09 9.26
C LEU A 123 7.19 1.19 9.57
N THR A 124 7.50 1.36 10.85
CA THR A 124 8.89 1.34 11.35
C THR A 124 9.13 0.08 12.17
N PRO A 125 10.35 -0.46 12.20
CA PRO A 125 10.74 -1.41 13.23
C PRO A 125 10.90 -0.67 14.57
N PRO A 126 10.90 -1.38 15.71
CA PRO A 126 11.25 -0.79 17.00
C PRO A 126 12.66 -0.20 17.02
N ASP A 127 13.60 -0.92 16.42
CA ASP A 127 14.98 -0.49 16.21
C ASP A 127 15.63 -1.24 15.04
N MET A 128 16.87 -0.87 14.68
CA MET A 128 17.59 -1.46 13.57
C MET A 128 18.07 -2.89 13.85
N THR A 129 18.31 -3.22 15.10
CA THR A 129 18.73 -4.57 15.54
C THR A 129 17.60 -5.57 15.33
N GLU A 130 16.38 -5.17 15.70
CA GLU A 130 15.19 -5.97 15.47
C GLU A 130 14.91 -6.14 13.97
N LEU A 131 15.10 -5.09 13.15
CA LEU A 131 14.95 -5.19 11.71
C LEU A 131 15.95 -6.16 11.09
N GLU A 132 17.22 -6.08 11.48
CA GLU A 132 18.26 -7.01 11.05
C GLU A 132 17.89 -8.45 11.42
N SER A 133 17.46 -8.68 12.66
CA SER A 133 17.00 -9.99 13.13
C SER A 133 15.85 -10.54 12.27
N ARG A 134 14.86 -9.71 11.93
CA ARG A 134 13.73 -10.10 11.07
C ARG A 134 14.17 -10.43 9.63
N ILE A 135 15.15 -9.71 9.11
CA ILE A 135 15.73 -10.00 7.78
C ILE A 135 16.48 -11.33 7.79
N VAL A 136 17.32 -11.56 8.80
CA VAL A 136 18.12 -12.79 8.95
C VAL A 136 17.23 -14.02 9.18
N ASN A 137 16.23 -13.90 10.07
CA ASN A 137 15.37 -15.03 10.46
C ASN A 137 14.43 -15.54 9.35
N ARG A 138 14.28 -14.81 8.25
CA ARG A 138 13.61 -15.35 7.04
C ARG A 138 14.37 -16.50 6.38
N GLY A 139 15.64 -16.73 6.77
CA GLY A 139 16.37 -18.00 6.57
C GLY A 139 16.78 -18.32 5.14
N THR A 140 16.64 -17.40 4.19
CA THR A 140 16.86 -17.64 2.76
C THR A 140 18.04 -16.87 2.18
N ASP A 141 18.64 -15.96 2.93
CA ASP A 141 19.61 -15.02 2.38
C ASP A 141 21.03 -15.25 2.92
N GLU A 142 22.00 -15.21 2.02
CA GLU A 142 23.43 -15.21 2.36
C GLU A 142 23.84 -13.85 2.94
N SER A 143 24.94 -13.82 3.72
CA SER A 143 25.42 -12.61 4.40
C SER A 143 25.57 -11.37 3.52
N PRO A 144 26.02 -11.43 2.24
CA PRO A 144 26.07 -10.25 1.37
C PRO A 144 24.68 -9.69 1.04
N ILE A 145 23.67 -10.55 0.88
CA ILE A 145 22.29 -10.14 0.58
C ILE A 145 21.67 -9.45 1.78
N ILE A 146 21.91 -9.95 3.00
CA ILE A 146 21.46 -9.32 4.25
C ILE A 146 22.01 -7.89 4.34
N LYS A 147 23.30 -7.69 4.07
CA LYS A 147 23.91 -6.36 4.09
C LYS A 147 23.25 -5.41 3.10
N GLN A 148 23.05 -5.84 1.85
CA GLN A 148 22.36 -5.03 0.84
C GLN A 148 20.92 -4.66 1.26
N ARG A 149 20.20 -5.59 1.87
CA ARG A 149 18.83 -5.33 2.37
C ARG A 149 18.83 -4.34 3.53
N MET A 150 19.83 -4.38 4.40
CA MET A 150 20.00 -3.41 5.49
C MET A 150 20.34 -2.02 4.95
N GLU A 151 21.25 -1.92 3.97
CA GLU A 151 21.57 -0.65 3.30
C GLU A 151 20.32 -0.04 2.63
N LYS A 152 19.56 -0.85 1.87
CA LYS A 152 18.28 -0.41 1.29
C LYS A 152 17.29 0.03 2.36
N ALA A 153 17.19 -0.68 3.48
CA ALA A 153 16.28 -0.31 4.57
C ALA A 153 16.61 1.06 5.20
N ILE A 154 17.91 1.38 5.33
CA ILE A 154 18.35 2.70 5.83
C ILE A 154 17.96 3.80 4.84
N GLU A 155 18.14 3.57 3.53
CA GLU A 155 17.70 4.51 2.48
C GLU A 155 16.19 4.71 2.54
N GLU A 156 15.42 3.63 2.64
CA GLU A 156 13.96 3.66 2.73
C GLU A 156 13.46 4.41 3.99
N LEU A 157 14.12 4.23 5.14
CA LEU A 157 13.82 4.98 6.36
C LEU A 157 14.00 6.49 6.20
N SER A 158 14.95 6.93 5.38
CA SER A 158 15.16 8.35 5.11
C SER A 158 13.97 9.02 4.40
N LEU A 159 13.15 8.21 3.69
CA LEU A 159 11.96 8.66 2.97
C LEU A 159 10.72 8.76 3.86
N MET A 160 10.78 8.28 5.11
CA MET A 160 9.66 8.34 6.07
C MET A 160 9.13 9.77 6.25
N ARG A 161 9.99 10.78 6.11
CA ARG A 161 9.63 12.22 6.20
C ARG A 161 8.53 12.67 5.22
N TYR A 162 8.27 11.90 4.18
CA TYR A 162 7.27 12.21 3.16
C TYR A 162 5.91 11.55 3.44
N TYR A 163 5.81 10.76 4.51
CA TYR A 163 4.57 10.11 4.92
C TYR A 163 3.79 10.97 5.91
N ASP A 164 2.51 10.66 6.04
CA ASP A 164 1.62 11.39 6.93
C ASP A 164 1.68 10.85 8.35
N TYR A 165 1.95 9.53 8.47
CA TYR A 165 2.00 8.82 9.75
C TYR A 165 3.17 7.83 9.77
N ALA A 166 3.79 7.70 10.96
CA ALA A 166 4.74 6.63 11.25
C ALA A 166 4.16 5.74 12.37
N VAL A 167 4.13 4.44 12.10
CA VAL A 167 3.61 3.44 13.03
C VAL A 167 4.69 2.42 13.33
N GLU A 168 5.11 2.36 14.60
CA GLU A 168 6.05 1.34 15.06
C GLU A 168 5.36 -0.03 15.13
N ASN A 169 5.95 -1.02 14.49
CA ASN A 169 5.55 -2.42 14.54
C ASN A 169 6.38 -3.17 15.61
N ASP A 170 6.13 -2.80 16.87
CA ASP A 170 6.63 -3.50 18.05
C ASP A 170 5.94 -4.86 18.19
N THR A 171 4.62 -4.86 18.17
CA THR A 171 3.78 -6.05 18.01
C THR A 171 2.77 -5.83 16.91
N VAL A 172 2.38 -6.91 16.23
CA VAL A 172 1.36 -6.85 15.16
C VAL A 172 0.06 -6.26 15.69
N GLU A 173 -0.34 -6.64 16.89
CA GLU A 173 -1.57 -6.15 17.55
C GLU A 173 -1.55 -4.63 17.75
N ASN A 174 -0.48 -4.09 18.33
CA ASN A 174 -0.33 -2.66 18.55
C ASN A 174 -0.28 -1.88 17.21
N ALA A 175 0.46 -2.38 16.24
CA ALA A 175 0.54 -1.76 14.92
C ALA A 175 -0.84 -1.71 14.24
N VAL A 176 -1.62 -2.81 14.29
CA VAL A 176 -2.98 -2.87 13.76
C VAL A 176 -3.89 -1.86 14.43
N GLN A 177 -3.88 -1.78 15.76
CA GLN A 177 -4.70 -0.80 16.50
C GLN A 177 -4.36 0.65 16.12
N LYS A 178 -3.06 0.98 16.00
CA LYS A 178 -2.61 2.31 15.58
C LYS A 178 -3.07 2.63 14.15
N VAL A 179 -2.90 1.70 13.21
CA VAL A 179 -3.34 1.89 11.81
C VAL A 179 -4.86 2.08 11.71
N LEU A 180 -5.65 1.24 12.38
CA LEU A 180 -7.12 1.37 12.39
C LEU A 180 -7.57 2.69 13.04
N GLY A 181 -6.90 3.14 14.10
CA GLY A 181 -7.16 4.42 14.75
C GLY A 181 -6.88 5.61 13.81
N ILE A 182 -5.79 5.56 13.02
CA ILE A 182 -5.49 6.56 11.99
C ILE A 182 -6.61 6.60 10.96
N ILE A 183 -6.99 5.46 10.38
CA ILE A 183 -8.05 5.37 9.37
C ILE A 183 -9.37 5.91 9.90
N GLN A 184 -9.73 5.56 11.14
CA GLN A 184 -10.93 6.09 11.79
C GLN A 184 -10.85 7.61 11.93
N SER A 185 -9.72 8.16 12.34
CA SER A 185 -9.53 9.61 12.48
C SER A 185 -9.60 10.35 11.15
N GLU A 186 -9.07 9.73 10.09
CA GLU A 186 -9.13 10.28 8.74
C GLU A 186 -10.57 10.39 8.22
N HIS A 187 -11.44 9.43 8.51
CA HIS A 187 -12.87 9.51 8.21
C HIS A 187 -13.58 10.63 8.99
N LEU A 188 -13.10 11.01 10.16
CA LEU A 188 -13.69 12.05 11.00
C LEU A 188 -13.19 13.47 10.68
N LYS A 189 -12.36 13.64 9.67
CA LYS A 189 -11.89 14.98 9.27
C LYS A 189 -13.07 15.88 8.86
N VAL A 190 -13.08 17.09 9.39
CA VAL A 190 -14.14 18.09 9.12
C VAL A 190 -14.33 18.33 7.62
N SER A 191 -13.23 18.39 6.85
CA SER A 191 -13.29 18.55 5.39
C SER A 191 -14.15 17.49 4.71
N ARG A 192 -14.04 16.24 5.13
CA ARG A 192 -14.81 15.11 4.59
C ARG A 192 -16.30 15.19 4.99
N ILE A 193 -16.56 15.48 6.27
CA ILE A 193 -17.91 15.58 6.81
C ILE A 193 -18.67 16.76 6.18
N LEU A 194 -17.99 17.90 5.97
CA LEU A 194 -18.60 19.05 5.33
C LEU A 194 -18.98 18.77 3.88
N ASP A 195 -18.15 18.06 3.12
CA ASP A 195 -18.44 17.68 1.75
C ASP A 195 -19.72 16.81 1.66
N THR A 196 -19.92 15.93 2.65
CA THR A 196 -21.13 15.09 2.73
C THR A 196 -22.37 15.91 3.09
N ILE A 197 -22.30 16.75 4.14
CA ILE A 197 -23.42 17.56 4.60
C ILE A 197 -23.82 18.62 3.55
N CYS A 198 -22.84 19.30 2.96
CA CYS A 198 -23.12 20.35 1.96
C CYS A 198 -23.53 19.80 0.59
N ALA A 199 -23.33 18.51 0.31
CA ALA A 199 -23.81 17.87 -0.91
C ALA A 199 -25.35 17.70 -0.88
N ASP A 200 -25.92 17.40 0.28
CA ASP A 200 -27.38 17.24 0.48
C ASP A 200 -28.15 18.55 0.33
N GLU A 201 -27.51 19.72 0.47
CA GLU A 201 -28.16 21.03 0.30
C GLU A 201 -28.22 21.51 -1.17
N ARG A 202 -27.65 20.76 -2.12
CA ARG A 202 -27.60 21.15 -3.55
C ARG A 202 -28.51 20.31 -4.45
N GLU A 203 -29.28 19.39 -3.88
CA GLU A 203 -30.39 18.68 -4.56
C GLU A 203 -31.74 19.30 -4.19
#